data_c912143f7690448d8691a25f21061c95
#
_entry.id   c912143f7690448d8691a25f21061c95
#
_cell.length_a   1.000
_cell.length_b   1.000
_cell.length_c   1.000
_cell.angle_alpha   90.00
_cell.angle_beta   90.00
_cell.angle_gamma   90.00
#
_symmetry.space_group_name_H-M   'P 1'
#
loop_
_entity.id
_entity.type
_entity.pdbx_description
1 polymer ?
#
loop_
_entity_poly.entity_id
_entity_poly.type
_entity_poly.pdbx_seq_one_letter_code
_entity_poly.pdbx_strand_id
1 'polypeptide(L)'
;MSAGWHLYLLRCRGGSVYAGITTDLERRFREHVSGRGAKYTRAHPPECVLGSRAYPDRASASRAEHALKQQPKSRKLDWLLASEGLP
;
A
#
# COMPACT_ATOMS: atom_id res chain seq x y z
N MET A 1 -15.08 -13.86 8.05
CA MET A 1 -14.51 -13.58 6.90
C MET A 1 -14.29 -12.15 6.66
N SER A 2 -13.27 -11.82 6.13
CA SER A 2 -12.94 -10.49 5.95
C SER A 2 -13.33 -10.07 4.57
N ALA A 3 -14.12 -9.08 4.46
CA ALA A 3 -14.40 -8.53 3.16
C ALA A 3 -13.72 -7.21 2.99
N GLY A 4 -12.76 -6.93 3.85
CA GLY A 4 -12.18 -5.61 3.87
C GLY A 4 -11.18 -5.37 2.78
N TRP A 5 -10.79 -4.13 2.65
CA TRP A 5 -9.75 -3.67 1.78
C TRP A 5 -8.54 -3.28 2.60
N HIS A 6 -7.37 -3.36 2.00
CA HIS A 6 -6.12 -3.00 2.65
C HIS A 6 -5.42 -1.93 1.85
N LEU A 7 -5.00 -0.89 2.55
CA LEU A 7 -4.08 0.09 1.99
C LEU A 7 -2.68 -0.37 2.40
N TYR A 8 -1.78 -0.48 1.44
CA TYR A 8 -0.45 -1.00 1.74
C TYR A 8 0.63 -0.08 1.18
N LEU A 9 1.81 -0.18 1.77
CA LEU A 9 2.97 0.56 1.33
C LEU A 9 4.11 -0.42 1.14
N LEU A 10 4.69 -0.44 -0.06
CA LEU A 10 5.79 -1.33 -0.39
C LEU A 10 7.08 -0.54 -0.49
N ARG A 11 8.16 -1.17 -0.04
CA ARG A 11 9.50 -0.66 -0.32
C ARG A 11 9.97 -1.32 -1.59
N CYS A 12 10.46 -0.52 -2.54
CA CYS A 12 10.87 -1.02 -3.83
C CYS A 12 12.38 -0.87 -4.01
N ARG A 13 12.90 -1.58 -5.00
CA ARG A 13 14.31 -1.51 -5.33
C ARG A 13 14.70 -0.05 -5.57
N GLY A 14 15.84 0.34 -5.06
CA GLY A 14 16.30 1.71 -5.20
C GLY A 14 15.80 2.64 -4.11
N GLY A 15 15.01 2.11 -3.17
CA GLY A 15 14.57 2.89 -2.01
C GLY A 15 13.28 3.65 -2.20
N SER A 16 12.64 3.53 -3.37
CA SER A 16 11.34 4.18 -3.55
C SER A 16 10.24 3.39 -2.83
N VAL A 17 9.07 4.00 -2.75
CA VAL A 17 7.91 3.35 -2.13
C VAL A 17 6.71 3.42 -3.07
N TYR A 18 5.83 2.43 -2.94
CA TYR A 18 4.63 2.34 -3.74
C TYR A 18 3.43 2.05 -2.85
N ALA A 19 2.35 2.80 -3.04
CA ALA A 19 1.12 2.62 -2.26
C ALA A 19 0.01 2.08 -3.17
N GLY A 20 -0.82 1.20 -2.62
CA GLY A 20 -1.94 0.67 -3.36
C GLY A 20 -2.99 0.11 -2.42
N ILE A 21 -4.10 -0.33 -3.00
CA ILE A 21 -5.16 -0.97 -2.22
C ILE A 21 -5.48 -2.34 -2.83
N THR A 22 -5.91 -3.26 -1.99
CA THR A 22 -6.26 -4.60 -2.44
C THR A 22 -7.14 -5.28 -1.41
N THR A 23 -7.86 -6.30 -1.84
CA THR A 23 -8.60 -7.16 -0.91
C THR A 23 -7.75 -8.33 -0.44
N ASP A 24 -6.59 -8.56 -1.05
CA ASP A 24 -5.73 -9.68 -0.71
C ASP A 24 -4.27 -9.23 -0.82
N LEU A 25 -3.71 -8.79 0.30
CA LEU A 25 -2.38 -8.21 0.31
C LEU A 25 -1.31 -9.19 -0.14
N GLU A 26 -1.38 -10.42 0.33
CA GLU A 26 -0.36 -11.41 -0.01
C GLU A 26 -0.35 -11.72 -1.50
N ARG A 27 -1.53 -11.94 -2.07
CA ARG A 27 -1.63 -12.19 -3.50
C ARG A 27 -1.13 -10.99 -4.30
N ARG A 28 -1.53 -9.79 -3.91
CA ARG A 28 -1.13 -8.59 -4.65
C ARG A 28 0.37 -8.37 -4.58
N PHE A 29 0.98 -8.63 -3.43
CA PHE A 29 2.42 -8.51 -3.31
C PHE A 29 3.12 -9.48 -4.27
N ARG A 30 2.65 -10.71 -4.35
CA ARG A 30 3.23 -11.69 -5.28
C ARG A 30 3.06 -11.24 -6.73
N GLU A 31 1.95 -10.62 -7.07
CA GLU A 31 1.74 -10.09 -8.42
C GLU A 31 2.76 -8.99 -8.73
N HIS A 32 2.99 -8.11 -7.79
CA HIS A 32 3.98 -7.05 -7.97
C HIS A 32 5.38 -7.63 -8.15
N VAL A 33 5.74 -8.61 -7.33
CA VAL A 33 7.07 -9.23 -7.42
C VAL A 33 7.27 -9.93 -8.75
N SER A 34 6.23 -10.56 -9.26
CA SER A 34 6.33 -11.33 -10.51
C SER A 34 6.19 -10.48 -11.77
N GLY A 35 6.03 -9.17 -11.61
CA GLY A 35 5.92 -8.27 -12.75
C GLY A 35 4.53 -8.15 -13.34
N ARG A 36 3.54 -8.71 -12.65
CA ARG A 36 2.15 -8.64 -13.11
C ARG A 36 1.34 -7.60 -12.35
N GLY A 37 1.99 -6.82 -11.53
CA GLY A 37 1.32 -5.77 -10.79
C GLY A 37 1.26 -4.48 -11.59
N ALA A 38 1.44 -3.37 -10.90
CA ALA A 38 1.39 -2.05 -11.52
C ALA A 38 2.61 -1.81 -12.39
N LYS A 39 2.45 -0.89 -13.32
CA LYS A 39 3.57 -0.51 -14.19
C LYS A 39 4.76 -0.05 -13.38
N TYR A 40 4.51 0.72 -12.33
CA TYR A 40 5.58 1.23 -11.47
C TYR A 40 6.39 0.09 -10.86
N THR A 41 5.72 -0.96 -10.35
CA THR A 41 6.41 -2.05 -9.70
C THR A 41 7.11 -2.99 -10.65
N ARG A 42 6.80 -2.92 -11.94
CA ARG A 42 7.60 -3.64 -12.93
C ARG A 42 8.96 -2.99 -13.13
N ALA A 43 8.99 -1.66 -13.09
CA ALA A 43 10.25 -0.92 -13.22
C ALA A 43 11.03 -0.89 -11.91
N HIS A 44 10.32 -0.92 -10.78
CA HIS A 44 10.91 -0.84 -9.45
C HIS A 44 10.37 -1.98 -8.59
N PRO A 45 10.90 -3.20 -8.75
CA PRO A 45 10.34 -4.37 -8.06
C PRO A 45 10.32 -4.20 -6.56
N PRO A 46 9.24 -4.63 -5.91
CA PRO A 46 9.13 -4.47 -4.46
C PRO A 46 10.04 -5.44 -3.72
N GLU A 47 10.54 -4.99 -2.60
CA GLU A 47 11.38 -5.79 -1.72
C GLU A 47 10.61 -6.31 -0.52
N CYS A 48 9.73 -5.50 0.02
CA CYS A 48 8.96 -5.89 1.19
C CYS A 48 7.75 -4.98 1.38
N VAL A 49 6.82 -5.45 2.21
CA VAL A 49 5.69 -4.65 2.65
C VAL A 49 6.13 -3.88 3.88
N LEU A 50 6.10 -2.57 3.81
CA LEU A 50 6.46 -1.73 4.96
C LEU A 50 5.34 -1.66 5.98
N GLY A 51 4.09 -1.65 5.52
CA GLY A 51 2.95 -1.59 6.41
C GLY A 51 1.66 -1.65 5.63
N SER A 52 0.57 -1.88 6.36
CA SER A 52 -0.76 -1.89 5.76
C SER A 52 -1.79 -1.49 6.79
N ARG A 53 -2.98 -1.14 6.30
CA ARG A 53 -4.08 -0.76 7.17
C ARG A 53 -5.37 -1.20 6.53
N ALA A 54 -6.27 -1.76 7.34
CA ALA A 54 -7.54 -2.28 6.86
C ALA A 54 -8.61 -1.19 6.78
N TYR A 55 -9.48 -1.32 5.80
CA TYR A 55 -10.63 -0.43 5.62
C TYR A 55 -11.85 -1.26 5.29
N PRO A 56 -13.05 -0.79 5.66
CA PRO A 56 -14.25 -1.60 5.48
C PRO A 56 -14.68 -1.76 4.03
N ASP A 57 -14.30 -0.84 3.14
CA ASP A 57 -14.73 -0.90 1.76
C ASP A 57 -13.72 -0.22 0.85
N ARG A 58 -13.95 -0.37 -0.45
CA ARG A 58 -13.04 0.18 -1.43
C ARG A 58 -13.00 1.70 -1.41
N ALA A 59 -14.14 2.32 -1.20
CA ALA A 59 -14.20 3.79 -1.24
C ALA A 59 -13.35 4.42 -0.15
N SER A 60 -13.44 3.88 1.08
CA SER A 60 -12.64 4.41 2.17
C SER A 60 -11.15 4.12 1.95
N ALA A 61 -10.82 2.94 1.43
CA ALA A 61 -9.44 2.60 1.13
C ALA A 61 -8.87 3.52 0.04
N SER A 62 -9.67 3.80 -1.00
CA SER A 62 -9.24 4.71 -2.07
C SER A 62 -8.99 6.12 -1.58
N ARG A 63 -9.85 6.62 -0.71
CA ARG A 63 -9.65 7.95 -0.15
C ARG A 63 -8.37 8.00 0.68
N ALA A 64 -8.12 6.93 1.44
CA ALA A 64 -6.92 6.85 2.26
C ALA A 64 -5.67 6.72 1.38
N GLU A 65 -5.76 5.96 0.28
CA GLU A 65 -4.66 5.85 -0.65
C GLU A 65 -4.30 7.21 -1.24
N HIS A 66 -5.32 7.98 -1.62
CA HIS A 66 -5.09 9.31 -2.17
C HIS A 66 -4.38 10.20 -1.13
N ALA A 67 -4.85 10.15 0.11
CA ALA A 67 -4.25 10.95 1.17
C ALA A 67 -2.81 10.52 1.45
N LEU A 68 -2.56 9.21 1.45
CA LEU A 68 -1.22 8.70 1.67
C LEU A 68 -0.26 9.18 0.58
N LYS A 69 -0.73 9.17 -0.67
CA LYS A 69 0.11 9.58 -1.79
C LYS A 69 0.46 11.07 -1.76
N GLN A 70 -0.31 11.87 -1.03
CA GLN A 70 -0.01 13.29 -0.85
C GLN A 70 1.10 13.54 0.15
N GLN A 71 1.45 12.54 0.95
CA GLN A 71 2.49 12.69 1.95
C GLN A 71 3.87 12.59 1.32
N PRO A 72 4.87 13.35 1.83
CA PRO A 72 6.24 13.16 1.38
C PRO A 72 6.69 11.73 1.65
N LYS A 73 7.63 11.24 0.84
CA LYS A 73 8.13 9.89 0.99
C LYS A 73 8.53 9.58 2.44
N SER A 74 9.23 10.51 3.07
CA SER A 74 9.74 10.29 4.42
C SER A 74 8.64 10.21 5.48
N ARG A 75 7.41 10.60 5.13
CA ARG A 75 6.29 10.59 6.08
C ARG A 75 5.25 9.53 5.78
N LYS A 76 5.36 8.84 4.66
CA LYS A 76 4.30 7.93 4.23
C LYS A 76 4.07 6.80 5.22
N LEU A 77 5.13 6.15 5.69
CA LEU A 77 4.95 5.05 6.62
C LEU A 77 4.39 5.54 7.94
N ASP A 78 4.92 6.64 8.45
CA ASP A 78 4.42 7.21 9.70
C ASP A 78 2.95 7.55 9.58
N TRP A 79 2.55 8.15 8.45
CA TRP A 79 1.16 8.51 8.23
C TRP A 79 0.27 7.26 8.26
N LEU A 80 0.71 6.20 7.58
CA LEU A 80 -0.06 4.97 7.49
C LEU A 80 -0.25 4.33 8.86
N LEU A 81 0.82 4.25 9.63
CA LEU A 81 0.77 3.59 10.93
C LEU A 81 0.14 4.47 12.02
N ALA A 82 0.39 5.77 11.97
CA ALA A 82 -0.10 6.67 13.00
C ALA A 82 -1.60 6.93 12.90
N SER A 83 -2.17 6.81 11.71
CA SER A 83 -3.60 7.05 11.54
C SER A 83 -4.43 5.91 12.11
N GLU A 84 -3.80 4.78 12.39
CA GLU A 84 -4.46 3.69 13.04
C GLU A 84 -4.80 4.10 14.46
N GLY A 85 -6.03 3.94 14.87
CA GLY A 85 -6.43 4.32 16.21
C GLY A 85 -6.84 5.77 16.36
N LEU A 86 -6.74 6.56 15.32
CA LEU A 86 -7.24 7.91 15.39
C LEU A 86 -8.76 7.91 15.33
N PRO A 87 -9.39 8.79 16.08
CA PRO A 87 -10.84 8.85 16.06
C PRO A 87 -11.38 9.20 14.69
#